data_1434ec44776a4082530130753439b247
#
_entry.id   1434ec44776a4082530130753439b247
#
_cell.length_a   1.000
_cell.length_b   1.000
_cell.length_c   1.000
_cell.angle_alpha   90.00
_cell.angle_beta   90.00
_cell.angle_gamma   90.00
#
_symmetry.space_group_name_H-M   'P 1'
#
loop_
_entity.id
_entity.type
_entity.pdbx_description
1 polymer ?
#
loop_
_entity_poly.entity_id
_entity_poly.type
_entity_poly.pdbx_seq_one_letter_code
_entity_poly.pdbx_strand_id
1 'polypeptide(L)' 'MEKLYWGPTDVSAYANISKSKAYQFIQVMKDEYELDERRLLKGKVPVVIVKDFFDFKVEKKA' A
#
# COMPACT_ATOMS: atom_id res chain seq x y z
N MET A 1 5.08 18.48 1.30
CA MET A 1 5.66 17.54 2.26
C MET A 1 5.16 16.14 1.98
N GLU A 2 6.07 15.19 1.88
CA GLU A 2 5.68 13.82 1.56
C GLU A 2 5.09 13.12 2.79
N LYS A 3 4.10 12.31 2.54
CA LYS A 3 3.51 11.47 3.59
C LYS A 3 4.41 10.27 3.82
N LEU A 4 4.50 9.86 5.08
CA LEU A 4 5.24 8.65 5.42
C LEU A 4 4.34 7.41 5.32
N TYR A 5 3.04 7.62 5.42
CA TYR A 5 2.06 6.54 5.37
C TYR A 5 0.96 6.87 4.38
N TRP A 6 0.50 5.86 3.68
CA TRP A 6 -0.59 6.01 2.73
C TRP A 6 -1.77 5.14 3.13
N GLY A 7 -2.97 5.70 2.98
CA GLY A 7 -4.19 4.95 3.14
C GLY A 7 -4.71 4.48 1.79
N PRO A 8 -5.93 3.91 1.77
CA PRO A 8 -6.49 3.39 0.51
C PRO A 8 -6.62 4.45 -0.59
N THR A 9 -6.98 5.67 -0.22
CA THR A 9 -7.12 6.74 -1.19
C THR A 9 -5.80 7.03 -1.88
N ASP A 10 -4.72 7.11 -1.09
CA ASP A 10 -3.41 7.40 -1.64
C ASP A 10 -2.92 6.25 -2.51
N VAL A 11 -3.13 5.01 -2.06
CA VAL A 11 -2.72 3.84 -2.82
C VAL A 11 -3.48 3.75 -4.14
N SER A 12 -4.77 4.03 -4.10
CA SER A 12 -5.58 3.98 -5.31
C SER A 12 -5.09 5.00 -6.35
N ALA A 13 -4.71 6.17 -5.88
CA ALA A 13 -4.19 7.20 -6.77
C ALA A 13 -2.82 6.82 -7.33
N TYR A 14 -1.96 6.29 -6.46
CA TYR A 14 -0.61 5.91 -6.88
C TYR A 14 -0.62 4.80 -7.93
N ALA A 15 -1.45 3.79 -7.70
CA ALA A 15 -1.48 2.62 -8.58
C ALA A 15 -2.55 2.73 -9.66
N ASN A 16 -3.34 3.79 -9.65
CA ASN A 16 -4.42 4.01 -10.62
C ASN A 16 -5.42 2.85 -10.60
N ILE A 17 -5.86 2.51 -9.40
CA ILE A 17 -6.82 1.44 -9.19
C ILE A 17 -7.97 1.97 -8.33
N SER A 18 -9.05 1.19 -8.24
CA SER A 18 -10.19 1.58 -7.43
C SER A 18 -9.83 1.50 -5.94
N LYS A 19 -10.61 2.17 -5.12
CA LYS A 19 -10.42 2.14 -3.68
C LYS A 19 -10.59 0.73 -3.13
N SER A 20 -11.54 -0.01 -3.67
CA SER A 20 -11.76 -1.40 -3.24
C SER A 20 -10.52 -2.23 -3.48
N LYS A 21 -9.92 -2.07 -4.67
CA LYS A 21 -8.68 -2.77 -4.98
C LYS A 21 -7.56 -2.32 -4.04
N ALA A 22 -7.51 -1.02 -3.74
CA ALA A 22 -6.48 -0.51 -2.83
C ALA A 22 -6.60 -1.15 -1.46
N TYR A 23 -7.81 -1.32 -0.96
CA TYR A 23 -8.02 -2.01 0.32
C TYR A 23 -7.48 -3.43 0.28
N GLN A 24 -7.78 -4.14 -0.81
CA GLN A 24 -7.30 -5.50 -0.98
C GLN A 24 -5.79 -5.57 -0.99
N PHE A 25 -5.16 -4.67 -1.73
CA PHE A 25 -3.70 -4.63 -1.80
C PHE A 25 -3.07 -4.29 -0.46
N ILE A 26 -3.72 -3.40 0.30
CA ILE A 26 -3.20 -3.06 1.61
C ILE A 26 -3.22 -4.28 2.53
N GLN A 27 -4.29 -5.08 2.46
CA GLN A 27 -4.34 -6.31 3.24
C GLN A 27 -3.25 -7.28 2.82
N VAL A 28 -3.02 -7.41 1.52
CA VAL A 28 -1.97 -8.27 1.00
C VAL A 28 -0.60 -7.77 1.47
N MET A 29 -0.38 -6.46 1.43
CA MET A 29 0.88 -5.89 1.89
C MET A 29 1.13 -6.21 3.36
N LYS A 30 0.11 -6.06 4.19
CA LYS A 30 0.25 -6.35 5.61
C LYS A 30 0.64 -7.80 5.83
N ASP A 31 0.05 -8.70 5.05
CA ASP A 31 0.32 -10.11 5.16
C ASP A 31 1.70 -10.47 4.63
N GLU A 32 2.03 -9.97 3.45
CA GLU A 32 3.30 -10.27 2.80
C GLU A 32 4.50 -9.74 3.56
N TYR A 33 4.36 -8.55 4.12
CA TYR A 33 5.47 -7.90 4.83
C TYR A 33 5.37 -8.08 6.33
N GLU A 34 4.38 -8.85 6.78
CA GLU A 34 4.17 -9.13 8.20
C GLU A 34 4.12 -7.84 9.02
N LEU A 35 3.34 -6.89 8.55
CA LEU A 35 3.23 -5.61 9.21
C LEU A 35 2.38 -5.72 10.47
N ASP A 36 2.84 -5.09 11.53
CA ASP A 36 2.14 -5.09 12.82
C ASP A 36 1.19 -3.91 12.89
N GLU A 37 -0.11 -4.19 12.86
CA GLU A 37 -1.11 -3.13 12.87
C GLU A 37 -1.04 -2.27 14.13
N ARG A 38 -0.48 -2.81 15.20
CA ARG A 38 -0.34 -2.05 16.44
C ARG A 38 0.68 -0.94 16.31
N ARG A 39 1.64 -1.11 15.41
CA ARG A 39 2.70 -0.15 15.20
C ARG A 39 2.44 0.79 14.05
N LEU A 40 1.42 0.49 13.26
CA LEU A 40 1.07 1.29 12.10
C LEU A 40 -0.13 2.16 12.41
N LEU A 41 -0.25 3.25 11.66
CA LEU A 41 -1.47 4.03 11.71
C LEU A 41 -2.59 3.17 11.16
N LYS A 42 -3.73 3.25 11.82
CA LYS A 42 -4.87 2.43 11.45
C LYS A 42 -5.23 2.63 9.97
N GLY A 43 -5.31 1.53 9.26
CA GLY A 43 -5.70 1.56 7.85
C GLY A 43 -4.68 2.15 6.91
N LYS A 44 -3.43 2.30 7.37
CA LYS A 44 -2.39 2.90 6.54
C LYS A 44 -1.15 2.03 6.53
N VAL A 45 -0.35 2.19 5.49
CA VAL A 45 0.89 1.42 5.35
C VAL A 45 2.02 2.39 4.98
N PRO A 46 3.26 2.04 5.33
CA PRO A 46 4.39 2.90 4.97
C PRO A 46 4.52 3.04 3.46
N VAL A 47 4.82 4.26 3.02
CA VAL A 47 4.94 4.53 1.59
C VAL A 47 6.03 3.67 0.95
N VAL A 48 7.13 3.45 1.65
CA VAL A 48 8.22 2.62 1.09
C VAL A 48 7.73 1.20 0.81
N ILE A 49 6.87 0.67 1.65
CA ILE A 49 6.29 -0.65 1.44
C ILE A 49 5.40 -0.65 0.20
N VAL A 50 4.57 0.39 0.06
CA VAL A 50 3.68 0.50 -1.09
C VAL A 50 4.48 0.52 -2.38
N LYS A 51 5.50 1.34 -2.44
CA LYS A 51 6.33 1.45 -3.64
C LYS A 51 7.04 0.15 -3.94
N ASP A 52 7.60 -0.49 -2.93
CA ASP A 52 8.28 -1.76 -3.10
C ASP A 52 7.33 -2.83 -3.60
N PHE A 53 6.14 -2.88 -3.00
CA PHE A 53 5.15 -3.87 -3.37
C PHE A 53 4.75 -3.74 -4.84
N PHE A 54 4.45 -2.51 -5.28
CA PHE A 54 4.01 -2.31 -6.65
C PHE A 54 5.15 -2.39 -7.66
N ASP A 55 6.39 -2.14 -7.21
CA ASP A 55 7.53 -2.24 -8.11
C ASP A 55 8.00 -3.67 -8.30
N PHE A 56 7.90 -4.50 -7.26
CA PHE A 56 8.48 -5.84 -7.30
C PHE A 56 7.48 -6.97 -7.18
N LYS A 57 6.36 -6.75 -6.49
CA LYS A 57 5.37 -7.80 -6.29
C LYS A 57 4.26 -7.78 -7.31
N VAL A 58 3.92 -6.59 -7.80
CA VAL A 58 2.90 -6.45 -8.81
C VAL A 58 3.60 -6.12 -10.11
N GLU A 59 3.34 -6.93 -11.11
CA GLU A 59 3.98 -6.73 -12.41
C GLU A 59 3.49 -5.45 -13.04
N LYS A 60 4.42 -4.59 -13.38
CA LYS A 60 4.10 -3.35 -14.07
C LYS A 60 4.35 -3.52 -15.54
N LYS A 61 3.39 -3.14 -16.33
CA LYS A 61 3.58 -3.15 -17.77
C LYS A 61 4.06 -1.79 -18.20
N ALA A 62 5.17 -1.81 -18.88
CA ALA A 62 5.77 -0.58 -19.37
C ALA A 62 4.92 0.04 -20.47
#